data_c4c4818971246a0560d65a64e454ebf4
#
_entry.id   c4c4818971246a0560d65a64e454ebf4
#
_cell.length_a   1.000
_cell.length_b   1.000
_cell.length_c   1.000
_cell.angle_alpha   90.00
_cell.angle_beta   90.00
_cell.angle_gamma   90.00
#
_symmetry.space_group_name_H-M   'P 1'
#
loop_
_entity.id
_entity.type
_entity.pdbx_description
1 polymer ?
#
loop_
_entity_poly.entity_id
_entity_poly.type
_entity_poly.pdbx_seq_one_letter_code
_entity_poly.pdbx_strand_id
1 'polypeptide(L)'
;MRTISNFKTGNFLFRSGVFLLVSAPAISSILFFFSILISFHKNFKNFLSDKWNYPFFIASFILIITVSISSLQPYSNSIEGWRNYLNWLGLLNWLPLFFCIWAFKPYLKSCELRKVVLILLLSGSVPLIISGFLQVLLDIYGPFNIFNGLIIWFQREGEPGLTGLFNNRNYAGLWFSILWPICLAILSQRKNGSKFFIYIFSISVISSIYLTFSRNGLINLFLSSLIFLKGSLSICLFLLSILFIILLIAAKTNIFPLSFKELAIYILPSKLLSRFSIIENLEVFTSNARFSIWLSALDFIKERPFLGWGAASFPILYQIKHDTCCYTSYLQWYGHTHNIQLEMALNYGLPFSFLVNTTLIFVFYKSYKKIFIFKRKDKSLEEINLNKFDKAWWTASFTFFFSQLFDVFYYDLRLNILFWIFISGLIIKIQNHNEKNANFPEI
;
A
#
# COMPACT_ATOMS: atom_id res chain seq x y z
N MET A 1 16.49 16.06 -31.51
CA MET A 1 17.34 14.98 -30.93
C MET A 1 17.52 15.06 -29.39
N ARG A 2 17.89 16.21 -28.79
CA ARG A 2 18.03 16.33 -27.30
C ARG A 2 16.78 15.95 -26.50
N THR A 3 15.58 16.25 -26.96
CA THR A 3 14.32 15.96 -26.25
C THR A 3 13.98 14.47 -26.19
N ILE A 4 14.29 13.70 -27.23
CA ILE A 4 14.07 12.23 -27.28
C ILE A 4 15.10 11.51 -26.41
N SER A 5 16.36 11.98 -26.41
CA SER A 5 17.40 11.44 -25.55
C SER A 5 17.05 11.58 -24.08
N ASN A 6 16.60 12.77 -23.65
CA ASN A 6 16.23 13.03 -22.26
C ASN A 6 15.05 12.17 -21.78
N PHE A 7 14.04 11.93 -22.63
CA PHE A 7 12.92 11.05 -22.25
C PHE A 7 13.38 9.60 -22.07
N LYS A 8 14.24 9.09 -22.96
CA LYS A 8 14.82 7.74 -22.82
C LYS A 8 15.60 7.60 -21.51
N THR A 9 16.43 8.60 -21.18
CA THR A 9 17.20 8.63 -19.93
C THR A 9 16.28 8.68 -18.71
N GLY A 10 15.28 9.58 -18.67
CA GLY A 10 14.31 9.65 -17.57
C GLY A 10 13.52 8.37 -17.38
N ASN A 11 13.11 7.73 -18.50
CA ASN A 11 12.41 6.45 -18.45
C ASN A 11 13.29 5.30 -17.95
N PHE A 12 14.57 5.28 -18.34
CA PHE A 12 15.54 4.31 -17.80
C PHE A 12 15.72 4.48 -16.30
N LEU A 13 15.96 5.71 -15.82
CA LEU A 13 16.12 6.00 -14.39
C LEU A 13 14.86 5.62 -13.59
N PHE A 14 13.67 5.97 -14.09
CA PHE A 14 12.40 5.61 -13.46
C PHE A 14 12.23 4.09 -13.35
N ARG A 15 12.49 3.35 -14.43
CA ARG A 15 12.41 1.88 -14.46
C ARG A 15 13.40 1.21 -13.53
N SER A 16 14.65 1.68 -13.52
CA SER A 16 15.68 1.19 -12.60
C SER A 16 15.31 1.48 -11.14
N GLY A 17 14.72 2.67 -10.87
CA GLY A 17 14.16 3.00 -9.56
C GLY A 17 13.07 2.01 -9.13
N VAL A 18 12.12 1.67 -10.00
CA VAL A 18 11.08 0.67 -9.70
C VAL A 18 11.67 -0.71 -9.41
N PHE A 19 12.63 -1.14 -10.21
CA PHE A 19 13.30 -2.45 -10.02
C PHE A 19 14.03 -2.55 -8.68
N LEU A 20 14.71 -1.48 -8.27
CA LEU A 20 15.50 -1.43 -7.03
C LEU A 20 14.70 -1.04 -5.79
N LEU A 21 13.42 -0.71 -5.95
CA LEU A 21 12.62 -0.07 -4.89
C LEU A 21 12.58 -0.86 -3.58
N VAL A 22 12.45 -2.18 -3.64
CA VAL A 22 12.37 -3.00 -2.43
C VAL A 22 13.75 -3.38 -1.88
N SER A 23 14.74 -3.60 -2.74
CA SER A 23 16.05 -4.12 -2.35
C SER A 23 17.08 -3.03 -2.03
N ALA A 24 16.99 -1.87 -2.67
CA ALA A 24 17.92 -0.76 -2.52
C ALA A 24 17.19 0.60 -2.51
N PRO A 25 16.38 0.90 -1.47
CA PRO A 25 15.47 2.05 -1.45
C PRO A 25 16.20 3.39 -1.55
N ALA A 26 17.40 3.54 -1.00
CA ALA A 26 18.19 4.75 -1.12
C ALA A 26 18.59 5.04 -2.57
N ILE A 27 19.13 4.02 -3.26
CA ILE A 27 19.50 4.13 -4.68
C ILE A 27 18.25 4.39 -5.53
N SER A 28 17.16 3.67 -5.27
CA SER A 28 15.89 3.85 -5.93
C SER A 28 15.39 5.29 -5.82
N SER A 29 15.46 5.89 -4.63
CA SER A 29 15.04 7.27 -4.38
C SER A 29 15.87 8.29 -5.17
N ILE A 30 17.18 8.08 -5.26
CA ILE A 30 18.09 8.90 -6.07
C ILE A 30 17.71 8.82 -7.55
N LEU A 31 17.44 7.61 -8.06
CA LEU A 31 17.04 7.40 -9.45
C LEU A 31 15.68 8.06 -9.76
N PHE A 32 14.72 7.96 -8.85
CA PHE A 32 13.45 8.67 -8.97
C PHE A 32 13.64 10.19 -8.95
N PHE A 33 14.46 10.71 -8.06
CA PHE A 33 14.76 12.14 -7.99
C PHE A 33 15.27 12.67 -9.35
N PHE A 34 16.25 12.01 -9.95
CA PHE A 34 16.74 12.42 -11.28
C PHE A 34 15.70 12.23 -12.37
N SER A 35 14.89 11.18 -12.34
CA SER A 35 13.79 11.01 -13.30
C SER A 35 12.76 12.13 -13.19
N ILE A 36 12.45 12.59 -11.97
CA ILE A 36 11.56 13.71 -11.69
C ILE A 36 12.14 15.02 -12.24
N LEU A 37 13.42 15.29 -12.01
CA LEU A 37 14.07 16.50 -12.54
C LEU A 37 13.99 16.57 -14.07
N ILE A 38 14.19 15.45 -14.77
CA ILE A 38 14.06 15.37 -16.23
C ILE A 38 12.62 15.62 -16.65
N SER A 39 11.64 15.04 -15.97
CA SER A 39 10.21 15.25 -16.24
C SER A 39 9.81 16.70 -15.99
N PHE A 40 10.27 17.29 -14.89
CA PHE A 40 9.99 18.66 -14.50
C PHE A 40 10.50 19.67 -15.53
N HIS A 41 11.76 19.59 -15.91
CA HIS A 41 12.37 20.49 -16.89
C HIS A 41 11.58 20.52 -18.21
N LYS A 42 11.02 19.39 -18.62
CA LYS A 42 10.30 19.28 -19.90
C LYS A 42 8.85 19.75 -19.83
N ASN A 43 8.16 19.51 -18.72
CA ASN A 43 6.69 19.60 -18.65
C ASN A 43 6.17 20.59 -17.59
N PHE A 44 7.00 21.46 -17.03
CA PHE A 44 6.62 22.36 -15.94
C PHE A 44 5.37 23.20 -16.23
N LYS A 45 5.24 23.72 -17.47
CA LYS A 45 4.07 24.52 -17.87
C LYS A 45 2.76 23.75 -17.67
N ASN A 46 2.78 22.42 -17.84
CA ASN A 46 1.61 21.57 -17.68
C ASN A 46 1.32 21.22 -16.21
N PHE A 47 2.25 21.47 -15.29
CA PHE A 47 2.08 21.16 -13.87
C PHE A 47 0.92 21.96 -13.25
N LEU A 48 0.89 23.26 -13.48
CA LEU A 48 -0.14 24.15 -12.94
C LEU A 48 -1.47 24.05 -13.70
N SER A 49 -1.46 23.66 -14.97
CA SER A 49 -2.67 23.56 -15.80
C SER A 49 -3.38 22.20 -15.67
N ASP A 50 -2.74 21.19 -15.11
CA ASP A 50 -3.33 19.86 -14.95
C ASP A 50 -4.33 19.84 -13.80
N LYS A 51 -5.62 19.79 -14.12
CA LYS A 51 -6.73 19.79 -13.14
C LYS A 51 -6.66 18.67 -12.11
N TRP A 52 -5.96 17.55 -12.41
CA TRP A 52 -5.78 16.46 -11.49
C TRP A 52 -4.78 16.77 -10.36
N ASN A 53 -4.01 17.85 -10.49
CA ASN A 53 -3.09 18.30 -9.46
C ASN A 53 -3.77 19.23 -8.44
N TYR A 54 -4.91 19.87 -8.77
CA TYR A 54 -5.57 20.85 -7.89
C TYR A 54 -5.95 20.31 -6.50
N PRO A 55 -6.54 19.11 -6.35
CA PRO A 55 -6.82 18.57 -5.02
C PRO A 55 -5.55 18.42 -4.17
N PHE A 56 -4.44 18.03 -4.80
CA PHE A 56 -3.16 17.85 -4.12
C PHE A 56 -2.48 19.19 -3.78
N PHE A 57 -2.69 20.24 -4.60
CA PHE A 57 -2.27 21.60 -4.23
C PHE A 57 -3.03 22.12 -3.02
N ILE A 58 -4.35 21.94 -3.00
CA ILE A 58 -5.20 22.34 -1.86
C ILE A 58 -4.78 21.51 -0.62
N ALA A 59 -4.60 20.21 -0.75
CA ALA A 59 -4.12 19.36 0.33
C ALA A 59 -2.75 19.79 0.86
N SER A 60 -1.81 20.16 -0.03
CA SER A 60 -0.50 20.68 0.34
C SER A 60 -0.60 21.99 1.13
N PHE A 61 -1.48 22.88 0.71
CA PHE A 61 -1.72 24.15 1.38
C PHE A 61 -2.32 23.94 2.79
N ILE A 62 -3.33 23.09 2.92
CA ILE A 62 -3.91 22.72 4.21
C ILE A 62 -2.83 22.12 5.11
N LEU A 63 -2.04 21.19 4.58
CA LEU A 63 -0.99 20.50 5.32
C LEU A 63 0.07 21.48 5.87
N ILE A 64 0.52 22.44 5.06
CA ILE A 64 1.49 23.45 5.47
C ILE A 64 0.90 24.33 6.58
N ILE A 65 -0.36 24.77 6.44
CA ILE A 65 -1.04 25.59 7.44
C ILE A 65 -1.18 24.81 8.77
N THR A 66 -1.70 23.58 8.72
CA THR A 66 -1.91 22.79 9.92
C THR A 66 -0.61 22.49 10.66
N VAL A 67 0.46 22.15 9.94
CA VAL A 67 1.79 21.92 10.53
C VAL A 67 2.37 23.21 11.12
N SER A 68 2.25 24.34 10.41
CA SER A 68 2.73 25.62 10.91
C SER A 68 2.03 26.03 12.22
N ILE A 69 0.68 25.91 12.25
CA ILE A 69 -0.09 26.24 13.46
C ILE A 69 0.20 25.25 14.59
N SER A 70 0.25 23.94 14.31
CA SER A 70 0.54 22.93 15.32
C SER A 70 1.94 23.09 15.94
N SER A 71 2.93 23.56 15.16
CA SER A 71 4.29 23.81 15.65
C SER A 71 4.41 25.03 16.56
N LEU A 72 3.42 25.94 16.53
CA LEU A 72 3.38 27.15 17.37
C LEU A 72 2.57 26.97 18.67
N GLN A 73 1.95 25.81 18.88
CA GLN A 73 1.09 25.58 20.03
C GLN A 73 1.86 25.42 21.34
N PRO A 74 1.38 25.96 22.47
CA PRO A 74 2.07 25.92 23.77
C PRO A 74 2.30 24.50 24.28
N TYR A 75 1.39 23.56 23.99
CA TYR A 75 1.51 22.15 24.45
C TYR A 75 2.77 21.47 23.89
N SER A 76 3.28 21.95 22.77
CA SER A 76 4.51 21.42 22.18
C SER A 76 5.74 21.59 23.09
N ASN A 77 5.69 22.51 24.03
CA ASN A 77 6.77 22.78 24.99
C ASN A 77 6.46 22.20 26.38
N SER A 78 5.21 21.85 26.68
CA SER A 78 4.75 21.40 28.00
C SER A 78 4.61 19.89 28.12
N ILE A 79 4.52 19.17 27.00
CA ILE A 79 4.39 17.69 27.00
C ILE A 79 5.77 17.06 26.86
N GLU A 80 6.18 16.30 27.86
CA GLU A 80 7.44 15.55 27.84
C GLU A 80 7.49 14.59 26.65
N GLY A 81 8.61 14.58 25.93
CA GLY A 81 8.79 13.76 24.74
C GLY A 81 8.21 14.33 23.44
N TRP A 82 7.48 15.46 23.50
CA TRP A 82 6.98 16.12 22.30
C TRP A 82 8.12 16.73 21.49
N ARG A 83 8.14 16.44 20.18
CA ARG A 83 9.22 16.87 19.28
C ARG A 83 8.66 17.64 18.10
N ASN A 84 8.67 18.96 18.16
CA ASN A 84 8.13 19.84 17.11
C ASN A 84 8.72 19.62 15.72
N TYR A 85 9.98 19.22 15.63
CA TYR A 85 10.61 18.95 14.33
C TYR A 85 9.96 17.78 13.57
N LEU A 86 9.30 16.82 14.28
CA LEU A 86 8.58 15.72 13.66
C LEU A 86 7.37 16.21 12.86
N ASN A 87 6.74 17.33 13.24
CA ASN A 87 5.68 17.96 12.47
C ASN A 87 6.17 18.35 11.08
N TRP A 88 7.34 18.98 11.02
CA TRP A 88 7.96 19.40 9.77
C TRP A 88 8.45 18.21 8.94
N LEU A 89 9.03 17.20 9.56
CA LEU A 89 9.41 15.95 8.90
C LEU A 89 8.20 15.24 8.33
N GLY A 90 7.04 15.33 8.99
CA GLY A 90 5.77 14.78 8.50
C GLY A 90 5.37 15.29 7.11
N LEU A 91 5.77 16.53 6.74
CA LEU A 91 5.53 17.07 5.39
C LEU A 91 6.21 16.25 4.30
N LEU A 92 7.36 15.64 4.58
CA LEU A 92 8.10 14.84 3.61
C LEU A 92 7.37 13.55 3.21
N ASN A 93 6.43 13.09 4.04
CA ASN A 93 5.59 11.94 3.71
C ASN A 93 4.52 12.25 2.65
N TRP A 94 4.26 13.53 2.36
CA TRP A 94 3.15 13.97 1.51
C TRP A 94 3.58 14.89 0.37
N LEU A 95 4.22 16.03 0.67
CA LEU A 95 4.49 17.08 -0.32
C LEU A 95 5.32 16.60 -1.52
N PRO A 96 6.47 15.93 -1.33
CA PRO A 96 7.25 15.43 -2.46
C PRO A 96 6.48 14.40 -3.27
N LEU A 97 5.65 13.59 -2.61
CA LEU A 97 4.92 12.51 -3.24
C LEU A 97 3.68 12.99 -4.01
N PHE A 98 3.02 14.04 -3.56
CA PHE A 98 2.00 14.72 -4.34
C PHE A 98 2.58 15.29 -5.65
N PHE A 99 3.80 15.82 -5.59
CA PHE A 99 4.51 16.23 -6.80
C PHE A 99 4.89 15.04 -7.70
N CYS A 100 5.27 13.90 -7.11
CA CYS A 100 5.58 12.67 -7.84
C CYS A 100 4.40 12.16 -8.67
N ILE A 101 3.14 12.37 -8.23
CA ILE A 101 1.95 11.99 -9.00
C ILE A 101 2.00 12.55 -10.41
N TRP A 102 2.30 13.84 -10.53
CA TRP A 102 2.41 14.50 -11.82
C TRP A 102 3.69 14.11 -12.55
N ALA A 103 4.83 14.09 -11.85
CA ALA A 103 6.14 13.87 -12.46
C ALA A 103 6.31 12.47 -13.06
N PHE A 104 5.59 11.46 -12.54
CA PHE A 104 5.65 10.09 -13.06
C PHE A 104 4.70 9.82 -14.22
N LYS A 105 3.71 10.69 -14.51
CA LYS A 105 2.74 10.50 -15.60
C LYS A 105 3.37 10.19 -16.96
N PRO A 106 4.44 10.88 -17.41
CA PRO A 106 5.05 10.59 -18.71
C PRO A 106 5.56 9.15 -18.84
N TYR A 107 6.08 8.58 -17.75
CA TYR A 107 6.63 7.20 -17.71
C TYR A 107 5.56 6.12 -17.62
N LEU A 108 4.29 6.51 -17.40
CA LEU A 108 3.13 5.62 -17.20
C LEU A 108 2.05 5.84 -18.28
N LYS A 109 2.33 6.64 -19.31
CA LYS A 109 1.35 7.12 -20.28
C LYS A 109 0.63 5.97 -21.01
N SER A 110 1.35 4.97 -21.48
CA SER A 110 0.75 3.84 -22.23
C SER A 110 0.56 2.60 -21.35
N CYS A 111 -0.28 1.67 -21.82
CA CYS A 111 -0.49 0.40 -21.16
C CYS A 111 0.78 -0.48 -21.16
N GLU A 112 1.57 -0.41 -22.24
CA GLU A 112 2.85 -1.07 -22.39
C GLU A 112 3.85 -0.58 -21.35
N LEU A 113 3.92 0.75 -21.12
CA LEU A 113 4.80 1.33 -20.09
C LEU A 113 4.39 0.84 -18.70
N ARG A 114 3.09 0.84 -18.37
CA ARG A 114 2.59 0.31 -17.09
C ARG A 114 2.84 -1.19 -16.94
N LYS A 115 2.68 -1.98 -18.02
CA LYS A 115 3.03 -3.40 -18.04
C LYS A 115 4.51 -3.61 -17.69
N VAL A 116 5.42 -2.84 -18.30
CA VAL A 116 6.86 -2.94 -18.01
C VAL A 116 7.13 -2.63 -16.55
N VAL A 117 6.50 -1.60 -15.98
CA VAL A 117 6.63 -1.25 -14.55
C VAL A 117 6.18 -2.40 -13.65
N LEU A 118 5.05 -3.04 -13.94
CA LEU A 118 4.58 -4.20 -13.17
C LEU A 118 5.54 -5.39 -13.24
N ILE A 119 6.12 -5.65 -14.42
CA ILE A 119 7.11 -6.72 -14.58
C ILE A 119 8.39 -6.40 -13.81
N LEU A 120 8.85 -5.14 -13.84
CA LEU A 120 10.03 -4.70 -13.10
C LEU A 120 9.81 -4.78 -11.59
N LEU A 121 8.63 -4.42 -11.11
CA LEU A 121 8.25 -4.57 -9.70
C LEU A 121 8.29 -6.04 -9.28
N LEU A 122 7.77 -6.93 -10.12
CA LEU A 122 7.76 -8.36 -9.87
C LEU A 122 9.18 -8.94 -9.84
N SER A 123 10.01 -8.63 -10.84
CA SER A 123 11.39 -9.12 -10.91
C SER A 123 12.29 -8.49 -9.84
N GLY A 124 12.10 -7.21 -9.51
CA GLY A 124 12.81 -6.53 -8.42
C GLY A 124 12.46 -7.07 -7.03
N SER A 125 11.35 -7.82 -6.91
CA SER A 125 10.93 -8.45 -5.65
C SER A 125 11.56 -9.82 -5.38
N VAL A 126 12.36 -10.37 -6.32
CA VAL A 126 13.07 -11.65 -6.13
C VAL A 126 13.95 -11.64 -4.87
N PRO A 127 14.78 -10.61 -4.59
CA PRO A 127 15.57 -10.57 -3.37
C PRO A 127 14.72 -10.59 -2.09
N LEU A 128 13.55 -9.97 -2.10
CA LEU A 128 12.62 -10.00 -0.97
C LEU A 128 12.09 -11.42 -0.71
N ILE A 129 11.72 -12.16 -1.76
CA ILE A 129 11.27 -13.55 -1.65
C ILE A 129 12.39 -14.43 -1.10
N ILE A 130 13.58 -14.34 -1.70
CA ILE A 130 14.75 -15.14 -1.26
C ILE A 130 15.07 -14.82 0.20
N SER A 131 15.18 -13.55 0.56
CA SER A 131 15.46 -13.12 1.93
C SER A 131 14.40 -13.62 2.92
N GLY A 132 13.12 -13.59 2.55
CA GLY A 132 12.03 -14.08 3.39
C GLY A 132 12.09 -15.61 3.60
N PHE A 133 12.40 -16.39 2.58
CA PHE A 133 12.58 -17.84 2.73
C PHE A 133 13.84 -18.19 3.53
N LEU A 134 14.96 -17.48 3.32
CA LEU A 134 16.16 -17.66 4.14
C LEU A 134 15.88 -17.39 5.63
N GLN A 135 15.10 -16.35 5.92
CA GLN A 135 14.65 -16.03 7.29
C GLN A 135 13.86 -17.17 7.93
N VAL A 136 12.88 -17.73 7.21
CA VAL A 136 11.96 -18.73 7.80
C VAL A 136 12.52 -20.15 7.81
N LEU A 137 13.35 -20.51 6.81
CA LEU A 137 13.86 -21.87 6.64
C LEU A 137 15.24 -22.07 7.27
N LEU A 138 16.07 -21.02 7.33
CA LEU A 138 17.46 -21.10 7.77
C LEU A 138 17.79 -20.19 8.95
N ASP A 139 16.77 -19.50 9.52
CA ASP A 139 16.93 -18.58 10.64
C ASP A 139 18.02 -17.50 10.42
N ILE A 140 18.14 -17.02 9.16
CA ILE A 140 19.10 -15.98 8.81
C ILE A 140 18.45 -14.61 9.01
N TYR A 141 18.99 -13.85 9.95
CA TYR A 141 18.49 -12.52 10.32
C TYR A 141 19.55 -11.45 10.13
N GLY A 142 19.08 -10.21 9.79
CA GLY A 142 19.89 -9.01 9.69
C GLY A 142 19.75 -8.11 10.92
N PRO A 143 20.08 -6.82 10.78
CA PRO A 143 20.24 -6.09 9.51
C PRO A 143 21.57 -6.35 8.80
N PHE A 144 21.52 -6.49 7.47
CA PHE A 144 22.71 -6.60 6.64
C PHE A 144 23.03 -5.26 5.99
N ASN A 145 24.23 -4.74 6.25
CA ASN A 145 24.73 -3.51 5.66
C ASN A 145 25.62 -3.83 4.47
N ILE A 146 25.27 -3.34 3.30
CA ILE A 146 26.03 -3.51 2.06
C ILE A 146 26.45 -2.12 1.58
N PHE A 147 27.66 -1.98 1.07
CA PHE A 147 28.24 -0.72 0.61
C PHE A 147 28.17 0.39 1.68
N ASN A 148 28.69 0.13 2.89
CA ASN A 148 28.71 1.09 4.00
C ASN A 148 27.33 1.67 4.37
N GLY A 149 26.30 0.85 4.31
CA GLY A 149 24.94 1.27 4.68
C GLY A 149 24.10 1.88 3.54
N LEU A 150 24.62 1.92 2.30
CA LEU A 150 23.84 2.37 1.14
C LEU A 150 22.66 1.42 0.85
N ILE A 151 22.85 0.14 1.11
CA ILE A 151 21.82 -0.89 1.06
C ILE A 151 21.74 -1.54 2.43
N ILE A 152 20.60 -1.41 3.09
CA ILE A 152 20.34 -2.03 4.38
C ILE A 152 19.17 -2.97 4.21
N TRP A 153 19.40 -4.24 4.44
CA TRP A 153 18.35 -5.25 4.47
C TRP A 153 17.98 -5.58 5.90
N PHE A 154 16.73 -5.24 6.25
CA PHE A 154 16.19 -5.49 7.57
C PHE A 154 15.49 -6.85 7.59
N GLN A 155 16.02 -7.74 8.38
CA GLN A 155 15.36 -8.98 8.75
C GLN A 155 15.34 -9.01 10.26
N ARG A 156 14.17 -9.00 10.86
CA ARG A 156 14.02 -8.83 12.29
C ARG A 156 14.00 -10.18 13.00
N GLU A 157 14.97 -10.39 13.90
CA GLU A 157 14.97 -11.52 14.78
C GLU A 157 13.79 -11.47 15.77
N GLY A 158 13.22 -12.64 16.09
CA GLY A 158 12.15 -12.76 17.09
C GLY A 158 10.75 -12.31 16.66
N GLU A 159 10.58 -11.74 15.46
CA GLU A 159 9.24 -11.47 14.93
C GLU A 159 8.61 -12.76 14.39
N PRO A 160 7.37 -13.10 14.84
CA PRO A 160 6.68 -14.26 14.32
C PRO A 160 6.25 -14.03 12.89
N GLY A 161 6.92 -14.68 11.94
CA GLY A 161 6.59 -14.65 10.52
C GLY A 161 7.60 -13.92 9.63
N LEU A 162 7.42 -14.11 8.34
CA LEU A 162 8.28 -13.59 7.30
C LEU A 162 8.20 -12.06 7.21
N THR A 163 9.31 -11.39 7.33
CA THR A 163 9.44 -9.95 7.10
C THR A 163 10.28 -9.65 5.84
N GLY A 164 11.19 -10.54 5.45
CA GLY A 164 12.11 -10.36 4.34
C GLY A 164 12.96 -9.09 4.51
N LEU A 165 12.90 -8.20 3.54
CA LEU A 165 13.65 -6.93 3.56
C LEU A 165 12.93 -5.80 4.33
N PHE A 166 11.77 -6.07 4.92
CA PHE A 166 11.03 -5.12 5.74
C PHE A 166 11.30 -5.35 7.22
N ASN A 167 11.10 -4.30 8.01
CA ASN A 167 11.16 -4.37 9.46
C ASN A 167 9.82 -4.80 10.09
N ASN A 168 8.78 -5.04 9.28
CA ASN A 168 7.43 -5.37 9.73
C ASN A 168 6.79 -6.38 8.78
N ARG A 169 6.24 -7.46 9.33
CA ARG A 169 5.53 -8.52 8.59
C ARG A 169 4.30 -8.03 7.83
N ASN A 170 3.61 -6.99 8.32
CA ASN A 170 2.46 -6.43 7.62
C ASN A 170 2.89 -5.70 6.34
N TYR A 171 4.05 -5.03 6.36
CA TYR A 171 4.61 -4.36 5.19
C TYR A 171 5.02 -5.38 4.13
N ALA A 172 5.66 -6.48 4.54
CA ALA A 172 5.96 -7.59 3.65
C ALA A 172 4.68 -8.22 3.08
N GLY A 173 3.68 -8.49 3.94
CA GLY A 173 2.40 -9.06 3.55
C GLY A 173 1.66 -8.20 2.53
N LEU A 174 1.65 -6.87 2.69
CA LEU A 174 1.10 -5.95 1.70
C LEU A 174 1.87 -6.01 0.39
N TRP A 175 3.21 -5.96 0.44
CA TRP A 175 4.03 -6.00 -0.78
C TRP A 175 3.74 -7.24 -1.60
N PHE A 176 3.76 -8.43 -0.99
CA PHE A 176 3.42 -9.68 -1.68
C PHE A 176 1.98 -9.68 -2.22
N SER A 177 1.03 -9.12 -1.47
CA SER A 177 -0.37 -9.01 -1.91
C SER A 177 -0.53 -8.13 -3.16
N ILE A 178 0.31 -7.11 -3.31
CA ILE A 178 0.37 -6.25 -4.51
C ILE A 178 0.94 -7.02 -5.71
N LEU A 179 1.89 -7.93 -5.50
CA LEU A 179 2.46 -8.75 -6.59
C LEU A 179 1.46 -9.77 -7.15
N TRP A 180 0.52 -10.24 -6.34
CA TRP A 180 -0.41 -11.29 -6.72
C TRP A 180 -1.28 -10.97 -7.95
N PRO A 181 -1.97 -9.82 -8.06
CA PRO A 181 -2.70 -9.48 -9.29
C PRO A 181 -1.81 -9.40 -10.53
N ILE A 182 -0.51 -9.10 -10.37
CA ILE A 182 0.44 -9.09 -11.49
C ILE A 182 0.71 -10.53 -11.96
N CYS A 183 0.92 -11.45 -11.02
CA CYS A 183 1.02 -12.88 -11.32
C CYS A 183 -0.22 -13.38 -12.05
N LEU A 184 -1.42 -13.05 -11.59
CA LEU A 184 -2.68 -13.41 -12.25
C LEU A 184 -2.78 -12.85 -13.67
N ALA A 185 -2.31 -11.61 -13.91
CA ALA A 185 -2.31 -11.02 -15.24
C ALA A 185 -1.40 -11.80 -16.21
N ILE A 186 -0.23 -12.21 -15.77
CA ILE A 186 0.71 -12.99 -16.60
C ILE A 186 0.18 -14.41 -16.82
N LEU A 187 -0.30 -15.10 -15.78
CA LEU A 187 -0.87 -16.45 -15.87
C LEU A 187 -2.08 -16.51 -16.81
N SER A 188 -2.88 -15.46 -16.83
CA SER A 188 -4.08 -15.37 -17.65
C SER A 188 -3.83 -15.06 -19.13
N GLN A 189 -2.59 -14.82 -19.57
CA GLN A 189 -2.28 -14.59 -20.99
C GLN A 189 -2.46 -15.86 -21.81
N ARG A 190 -2.96 -15.70 -23.04
CA ARG A 190 -3.25 -16.81 -23.96
C ARG A 190 -2.07 -17.26 -24.83
N LYS A 191 -0.89 -16.64 -24.73
CA LYS A 191 0.29 -17.02 -25.53
C LYS A 191 0.99 -18.24 -24.95
N ASN A 192 1.43 -19.13 -25.86
CA ASN A 192 2.08 -20.42 -25.59
C ASN A 192 3.58 -20.28 -25.30
N GLY A 193 3.95 -19.52 -24.28
CA GLY A 193 5.30 -19.59 -23.73
C GLY A 193 5.33 -20.47 -22.49
N SER A 194 6.51 -21.00 -22.12
CA SER A 194 6.66 -21.71 -20.86
C SER A 194 6.25 -20.81 -19.70
N LYS A 195 5.22 -21.23 -18.97
CA LYS A 195 4.73 -20.52 -17.79
C LYS A 195 5.36 -21.06 -16.49
N PHE A 196 6.33 -21.93 -16.59
CA PHE A 196 6.93 -22.61 -15.45
C PHE A 196 7.46 -21.65 -14.40
N PHE A 197 8.27 -20.67 -14.80
CA PHE A 197 8.81 -19.69 -13.86
C PHE A 197 7.74 -18.84 -13.18
N ILE A 198 6.68 -18.45 -13.90
CA ILE A 198 5.62 -17.65 -13.29
C ILE A 198 4.75 -18.49 -12.35
N TYR A 199 4.59 -19.79 -12.58
CA TYR A 199 3.94 -20.68 -11.61
C TYR A 199 4.76 -20.79 -10.32
N ILE A 200 6.07 -21.04 -10.41
CA ILE A 200 6.96 -21.06 -9.23
C ILE A 200 6.92 -19.74 -8.49
N PHE A 201 7.03 -18.62 -9.21
CA PHE A 201 6.99 -17.31 -8.61
C PHE A 201 5.62 -17.04 -7.92
N SER A 202 4.53 -17.42 -8.56
CA SER A 202 3.18 -17.28 -7.99
C SER A 202 2.98 -18.08 -6.71
N ILE A 203 3.47 -19.33 -6.69
CA ILE A 203 3.47 -20.18 -5.51
C ILE A 203 4.32 -19.53 -4.41
N SER A 204 5.52 -19.04 -4.74
CA SER A 204 6.39 -18.36 -3.78
C SER A 204 5.72 -17.10 -3.17
N VAL A 205 5.00 -16.31 -3.98
CA VAL A 205 4.24 -15.13 -3.51
C VAL A 205 3.14 -15.56 -2.53
N ILE A 206 2.33 -16.56 -2.88
CA ILE A 206 1.25 -17.06 -2.01
C ILE A 206 1.83 -17.61 -0.71
N SER A 207 2.88 -18.43 -0.80
CA SER A 207 3.57 -19.00 0.37
C SER A 207 4.16 -17.89 1.25
N SER A 208 4.75 -16.85 0.65
CA SER A 208 5.27 -15.70 1.38
C SER A 208 4.16 -14.95 2.12
N ILE A 209 3.00 -14.69 1.49
CA ILE A 209 1.84 -14.06 2.15
C ILE A 209 1.43 -14.90 3.37
N TYR A 210 1.31 -16.21 3.22
CA TYR A 210 0.96 -17.11 4.31
C TYR A 210 1.99 -17.06 5.44
N LEU A 211 3.27 -17.12 5.12
CA LEU A 211 4.39 -17.12 6.07
C LEU A 211 4.58 -15.78 6.79
N THR A 212 4.09 -14.67 6.24
CA THR A 212 4.10 -13.38 6.99
C THR A 212 3.22 -13.42 8.23
N PHE A 213 2.28 -14.35 8.30
CA PHE A 213 1.25 -14.36 9.32
C PHE A 213 0.42 -13.07 9.42
N SER A 214 0.41 -12.26 8.40
CA SER A 214 -0.40 -11.04 8.33
C SER A 214 -1.84 -11.36 7.94
N ARG A 215 -2.79 -11.07 8.83
CA ARG A 215 -4.23 -11.17 8.53
C ARG A 215 -4.63 -10.27 7.37
N ASN A 216 -4.06 -9.05 7.34
CA ASN A 216 -4.28 -8.10 6.27
C ASN A 216 -3.75 -8.64 4.93
N GLY A 217 -2.57 -9.29 4.91
CA GLY A 217 -2.03 -9.95 3.73
C GLY A 217 -2.97 -11.03 3.15
N LEU A 218 -3.54 -11.88 4.00
CA LEU A 218 -4.50 -12.91 3.58
C LEU A 218 -5.80 -12.31 3.02
N ILE A 219 -6.39 -11.33 3.71
CA ILE A 219 -7.58 -10.61 3.22
C ILE A 219 -7.31 -9.99 1.85
N ASN A 220 -6.15 -9.37 1.67
CA ASN A 220 -5.76 -8.76 0.40
C ASN A 220 -5.54 -9.79 -0.72
N LEU A 221 -5.03 -10.97 -0.42
CA LEU A 221 -4.92 -12.07 -1.38
C LEU A 221 -6.30 -12.46 -1.92
N PHE A 222 -7.28 -12.64 -1.03
CA PHE A 222 -8.66 -12.96 -1.42
C PHE A 222 -9.30 -11.81 -2.19
N LEU A 223 -9.25 -10.60 -1.66
CA LEU A 223 -9.85 -9.41 -2.28
C LEU A 223 -9.32 -9.17 -3.69
N SER A 224 -8.00 -9.23 -3.88
CA SER A 224 -7.38 -9.06 -5.19
C SER A 224 -7.75 -10.17 -6.17
N SER A 225 -7.89 -11.40 -5.70
CA SER A 225 -8.36 -12.53 -6.51
C SER A 225 -9.81 -12.34 -6.96
N LEU A 226 -10.71 -11.94 -6.05
CA LEU A 226 -12.11 -11.65 -6.35
C LEU A 226 -12.27 -10.52 -7.38
N ILE A 227 -11.50 -9.46 -7.25
CA ILE A 227 -11.56 -8.32 -8.17
C ILE A 227 -11.01 -8.68 -9.55
N PHE A 228 -9.89 -9.41 -9.59
CA PHE A 228 -9.21 -9.72 -10.85
C PHE A 228 -9.90 -10.84 -11.64
N LEU A 229 -10.28 -11.92 -10.97
CA LEU A 229 -10.96 -13.07 -11.55
C LEU A 229 -12.44 -12.77 -11.76
N LYS A 230 -12.95 -13.02 -12.95
CA LYS A 230 -14.37 -12.79 -13.30
C LYS A 230 -15.09 -14.10 -13.54
N GLY A 231 -16.43 -14.05 -13.40
CA GLY A 231 -17.31 -15.18 -13.70
C GLY A 231 -17.29 -16.25 -12.61
N SER A 232 -17.40 -17.51 -13.02
CA SER A 232 -17.54 -18.67 -12.12
C SER A 232 -16.43 -18.80 -11.09
N LEU A 233 -15.18 -18.50 -11.46
CA LEU A 233 -14.04 -18.55 -10.53
C LEU A 233 -14.18 -17.52 -9.40
N SER A 234 -14.62 -16.30 -9.71
CA SER A 234 -14.85 -15.27 -8.69
C SER A 234 -15.99 -15.66 -7.76
N ILE A 235 -17.07 -16.22 -8.31
CA ILE A 235 -18.21 -16.72 -7.52
C ILE A 235 -17.77 -17.88 -6.63
N CYS A 236 -17.02 -18.84 -7.17
CA CYS A 236 -16.49 -19.96 -6.39
C CYS A 236 -15.61 -19.49 -5.22
N LEU A 237 -14.67 -18.57 -5.46
CA LEU A 237 -13.84 -17.99 -4.40
C LEU A 237 -14.67 -17.24 -3.36
N PHE A 238 -15.69 -16.51 -3.79
CA PHE A 238 -16.59 -15.81 -2.87
C PHE A 238 -17.36 -16.80 -1.97
N LEU A 239 -17.92 -17.87 -2.55
CA LEU A 239 -18.60 -18.91 -1.80
C LEU A 239 -17.65 -19.65 -0.84
N LEU A 240 -16.42 -19.96 -1.28
CA LEU A 240 -15.39 -20.55 -0.43
C LEU A 240 -14.99 -19.61 0.73
N SER A 241 -14.93 -18.31 0.51
CA SER A 241 -14.66 -17.36 1.59
C SER A 241 -15.82 -17.25 2.59
N ILE A 242 -17.07 -17.31 2.12
CA ILE A 242 -18.24 -17.40 3.00
C ILE A 242 -18.20 -18.69 3.82
N LEU A 243 -17.97 -19.82 3.18
CA LEU A 243 -17.85 -21.11 3.86
C LEU A 243 -16.75 -21.08 4.93
N PHE A 244 -15.59 -20.51 4.60
CA PHE A 244 -14.48 -20.34 5.54
C PHE A 244 -14.88 -19.48 6.75
N ILE A 245 -15.60 -18.37 6.54
CA ILE A 245 -16.10 -17.51 7.63
C ILE A 245 -17.10 -18.28 8.49
N ILE A 246 -18.00 -19.03 7.89
CA ILE A 246 -18.99 -19.87 8.62
C ILE A 246 -18.25 -20.91 9.48
N LEU A 247 -17.25 -21.61 8.93
CA LEU A 247 -16.44 -22.58 9.69
C LEU A 247 -15.68 -21.91 10.82
N LEU A 248 -15.12 -20.71 10.62
CA LEU A 248 -14.45 -19.95 11.70
C LEU A 248 -15.43 -19.59 12.82
N ILE A 249 -16.62 -19.09 12.50
CA ILE A 249 -17.64 -18.74 13.48
C ILE A 249 -18.10 -20.01 14.21
N ALA A 250 -18.34 -21.10 13.50
CA ALA A 250 -18.75 -22.38 14.09
C ALA A 250 -17.68 -22.93 15.07
N ALA A 251 -16.40 -22.90 14.66
CA ALA A 251 -15.31 -23.38 15.52
C ALA A 251 -15.12 -22.54 16.78
N LYS A 252 -15.46 -21.23 16.74
CA LYS A 252 -15.15 -20.26 17.78
C LYS A 252 -16.33 -19.84 18.66
N THR A 253 -17.54 -20.17 18.26
CA THR A 253 -18.77 -19.80 18.96
C THR A 253 -19.63 -21.03 19.26
N ASN A 254 -20.66 -20.85 20.09
CA ASN A 254 -21.66 -21.88 20.37
C ASN A 254 -22.98 -21.63 19.61
N ILE A 255 -22.92 -20.86 18.49
CA ILE A 255 -24.11 -20.56 17.67
C ILE A 255 -24.57 -21.78 16.89
N PHE A 256 -23.64 -22.66 16.52
CA PHE A 256 -23.94 -23.87 15.75
C PHE A 256 -23.99 -25.13 16.65
N PRO A 257 -24.67 -26.21 16.18
CA PRO A 257 -24.67 -27.48 16.89
C PRO A 257 -23.27 -28.04 17.18
N LEU A 258 -23.11 -28.78 18.27
CA LEU A 258 -21.80 -29.29 18.72
C LEU A 258 -21.10 -30.12 17.64
N SER A 259 -21.83 -30.98 16.94
CA SER A 259 -21.29 -31.78 15.83
C SER A 259 -20.68 -30.95 14.70
N PHE A 260 -21.30 -29.82 14.39
CA PHE A 260 -20.77 -28.90 13.35
C PHE A 260 -19.55 -28.11 13.86
N LYS A 261 -19.54 -27.75 15.13
CA LYS A 261 -18.39 -27.14 15.79
C LYS A 261 -17.16 -28.05 15.78
N GLU A 262 -17.35 -29.33 16.15
CA GLU A 262 -16.27 -30.32 16.12
C GLU A 262 -15.73 -30.56 14.72
N LEU A 263 -16.60 -30.65 13.72
CA LEU A 263 -16.22 -30.73 12.32
C LEU A 263 -15.40 -29.51 11.88
N ALA A 264 -15.83 -28.31 12.26
CA ALA A 264 -15.12 -27.07 11.92
C ALA A 264 -13.72 -27.01 12.58
N ILE A 265 -13.60 -27.45 13.83
CA ILE A 265 -12.31 -27.54 14.55
C ILE A 265 -11.39 -28.59 13.89
N TYR A 266 -11.96 -29.71 13.41
CA TYR A 266 -11.19 -30.74 12.70
C TYR A 266 -10.66 -30.25 11.36
N ILE A 267 -11.46 -29.51 10.59
CA ILE A 267 -11.09 -29.00 9.25
C ILE A 267 -10.07 -27.85 9.35
N LEU A 268 -10.22 -26.97 10.35
CA LEU A 268 -9.39 -25.76 10.43
C LEU A 268 -8.12 -26.02 11.27
N PRO A 269 -6.92 -25.66 10.74
CA PRO A 269 -5.68 -25.81 11.49
C PRO A 269 -5.69 -25.02 12.81
N SER A 270 -5.21 -25.61 13.90
CA SER A 270 -5.16 -24.99 15.24
C SER A 270 -4.40 -23.65 15.26
N LYS A 271 -3.29 -23.56 14.50
CA LYS A 271 -2.55 -22.30 14.30
C LYS A 271 -3.38 -21.20 13.63
N LEU A 272 -4.34 -21.55 12.78
CA LEU A 272 -5.27 -20.61 12.16
C LEU A 272 -6.32 -20.18 13.19
N LEU A 273 -6.91 -21.13 13.92
CA LEU A 273 -7.93 -20.86 14.92
C LEU A 273 -7.42 -19.93 16.03
N SER A 274 -6.18 -20.09 16.48
CA SER A 274 -5.59 -19.22 17.50
C SER A 274 -5.47 -17.75 17.07
N ARG A 275 -5.44 -17.46 15.76
CA ARG A 275 -5.38 -16.09 15.24
C ARG A 275 -6.72 -15.38 15.22
N PHE A 276 -7.82 -16.11 15.28
CA PHE A 276 -9.18 -15.61 15.27
C PHE A 276 -9.86 -15.73 16.65
N SER A 277 -9.08 -15.72 17.74
CA SER A 277 -9.58 -15.72 19.13
C SER A 277 -10.56 -14.57 19.43
N ILE A 278 -10.47 -13.47 18.68
CA ILE A 278 -11.39 -12.32 18.76
C ILE A 278 -12.86 -12.71 18.56
N ILE A 279 -13.15 -13.83 17.89
CA ILE A 279 -14.51 -14.26 17.59
C ILE A 279 -15.16 -14.94 18.81
N GLU A 280 -14.39 -15.34 19.82
CA GLU A 280 -14.87 -16.10 20.99
C GLU A 280 -15.76 -15.29 21.93
N ASN A 281 -15.42 -14.02 22.16
CA ASN A 281 -16.13 -13.16 23.11
C ASN A 281 -16.15 -11.70 22.63
N LEU A 282 -17.30 -11.01 22.81
CA LEU A 282 -17.43 -9.57 22.57
C LEU A 282 -16.45 -8.76 23.44
N GLU A 283 -16.14 -9.21 24.65
CA GLU A 283 -15.14 -8.59 25.53
C GLU A 283 -13.74 -8.67 24.94
N VAL A 284 -13.38 -9.78 24.27
CA VAL A 284 -12.11 -9.93 23.55
C VAL A 284 -12.07 -9.03 22.32
N PHE A 285 -13.23 -8.72 21.73
CA PHE A 285 -13.31 -7.75 20.63
C PHE A 285 -13.05 -6.32 21.13
N THR A 286 -13.65 -5.94 22.26
CA THR A 286 -13.46 -4.60 22.86
C THR A 286 -12.09 -4.43 23.51
N SER A 287 -11.50 -5.51 24.02
CA SER A 287 -10.12 -5.52 24.54
C SER A 287 -9.04 -5.62 23.47
N ASN A 288 -9.45 -5.73 22.17
CA ASN A 288 -8.50 -5.72 21.08
C ASN A 288 -7.74 -4.40 21.03
N ALA A 289 -6.42 -4.47 21.06
CA ALA A 289 -5.55 -3.31 21.03
C ALA A 289 -5.89 -2.31 19.92
N ARG A 290 -6.27 -2.78 18.70
CA ARG A 290 -6.66 -1.89 17.60
C ARG A 290 -7.95 -1.13 17.87
N PHE A 291 -8.92 -1.76 18.51
CA PHE A 291 -10.19 -1.09 18.83
C PHE A 291 -9.96 0.02 19.85
N SER A 292 -9.21 -0.24 20.90
CA SER A 292 -8.80 0.78 21.89
C SER A 292 -8.02 1.91 21.25
N ILE A 293 -7.07 1.60 20.34
CA ILE A 293 -6.32 2.58 19.57
C ILE A 293 -7.26 3.47 18.74
N TRP A 294 -8.23 2.90 18.02
CA TRP A 294 -9.15 3.64 17.17
C TRP A 294 -10.10 4.54 17.97
N LEU A 295 -10.62 4.05 19.11
CA LEU A 295 -11.44 4.86 20.01
C LEU A 295 -10.64 6.04 20.56
N SER A 296 -9.42 5.80 21.04
CA SER A 296 -8.55 6.87 21.52
C SER A 296 -8.22 7.89 20.43
N ALA A 297 -7.94 7.42 19.20
CA ALA A 297 -7.70 8.31 18.07
C ALA A 297 -8.92 9.17 17.72
N LEU A 298 -10.14 8.61 17.79
CA LEU A 298 -11.37 9.35 17.57
C LEU A 298 -11.60 10.43 18.64
N ASP A 299 -11.26 10.15 19.90
CA ASP A 299 -11.39 11.14 20.97
C ASP A 299 -10.40 12.30 20.75
N PHE A 300 -9.15 12.02 20.42
CA PHE A 300 -8.17 13.05 20.08
C PHE A 300 -8.57 13.89 18.84
N ILE A 301 -9.18 13.24 17.83
CA ILE A 301 -9.71 13.95 16.65
C ILE A 301 -10.84 14.88 17.04
N LYS A 302 -11.76 14.49 17.97
CA LYS A 302 -12.83 15.36 18.47
C LYS A 302 -12.29 16.60 19.18
N GLU A 303 -11.17 16.49 19.90
CA GLU A 303 -10.55 17.62 20.59
C GLU A 303 -9.96 18.64 19.60
N ARG A 304 -9.41 18.16 18.45
CA ARG A 304 -8.78 19.03 17.43
C ARG A 304 -9.17 18.64 16.01
N PRO A 305 -10.44 18.81 15.63
CA PRO A 305 -10.97 18.26 14.37
C PRO A 305 -10.42 18.95 13.11
N PHE A 306 -10.06 20.24 13.19
CA PHE A 306 -9.67 21.01 12.00
C PHE A 306 -8.16 21.05 11.76
N LEU A 307 -7.37 21.15 12.81
CA LEU A 307 -5.93 21.35 12.72
C LEU A 307 -5.11 20.10 13.03
N GLY A 308 -5.73 19.13 13.73
CA GLY A 308 -5.03 17.97 14.24
C GLY A 308 -4.01 18.31 15.35
N TRP A 309 -3.24 17.31 15.72
CA TRP A 309 -2.25 17.39 16.79
C TRP A 309 -0.80 17.52 16.27
N GLY A 310 -0.58 17.29 15.00
CA GLY A 310 0.73 17.23 14.37
C GLY A 310 1.23 15.80 14.12
N ALA A 311 2.22 15.67 13.26
CA ALA A 311 2.79 14.37 12.90
C ALA A 311 3.45 13.69 14.12
N ALA A 312 3.33 12.36 14.17
CA ALA A 312 3.87 11.51 15.25
C ALA A 312 3.36 11.84 16.66
N SER A 313 2.21 12.50 16.78
CA SER A 313 1.60 12.86 18.07
C SER A 313 0.92 11.68 18.78
N PHE A 314 0.40 10.71 18.01
CA PHE A 314 -0.41 9.62 18.55
C PHE A 314 0.28 8.83 19.68
N PRO A 315 1.55 8.40 19.59
CA PRO A 315 2.18 7.63 20.65
C PRO A 315 2.18 8.33 22.00
N ILE A 316 2.46 9.63 22.00
CA ILE A 316 2.53 10.45 23.20
C ILE A 316 1.13 10.68 23.78
N LEU A 317 0.17 11.07 22.95
CA LEU A 317 -1.22 11.27 23.37
C LEU A 317 -1.84 10.01 23.95
N TYR A 318 -1.55 8.85 23.33
CA TYR A 318 -2.03 7.56 23.79
C TYR A 318 -1.46 7.19 25.17
N GLN A 319 -0.16 7.43 25.40
CA GLN A 319 0.47 7.22 26.70
C GLN A 319 -0.13 8.11 27.78
N ILE A 320 -0.33 9.40 27.50
CA ILE A 320 -0.92 10.35 28.46
C ILE A 320 -2.35 9.92 28.84
N LYS A 321 -3.17 9.54 27.84
CA LYS A 321 -4.57 9.14 28.08
C LYS A 321 -4.71 7.90 28.95
N HIS A 322 -3.76 6.97 28.85
CA HIS A 322 -3.83 5.67 29.54
C HIS A 322 -2.94 5.60 30.77
N ASP A 323 -2.48 6.74 31.31
CA ASP A 323 -1.61 6.85 32.51
C ASP A 323 -0.40 5.91 32.48
N THR A 324 0.07 5.59 31.29
CA THR A 324 1.24 4.75 31.07
C THR A 324 2.52 5.58 31.16
N CYS A 325 2.50 6.63 31.97
CA CYS A 325 3.67 7.41 32.31
C CYS A 325 4.69 6.55 33.02
N CYS A 326 5.92 6.59 32.51
CA CYS A 326 7.13 5.94 32.99
C CYS A 326 7.33 4.52 32.44
N TYR A 327 8.08 4.47 31.36
CA TYR A 327 9.00 3.42 30.87
C TYR A 327 9.01 2.09 31.65
N THR A 328 7.84 1.48 31.90
CA THR A 328 7.83 0.08 32.25
C THR A 328 7.82 -0.70 30.94
N SER A 329 8.88 -1.41 30.71
CA SER A 329 9.26 -2.17 29.52
C SER A 329 8.26 -3.20 28.98
N TYR A 330 7.03 -3.21 29.44
CA TYR A 330 6.00 -4.20 29.11
C TYR A 330 4.76 -3.64 28.41
N LEU A 331 4.62 -2.31 28.28
CA LEU A 331 3.51 -1.73 27.56
C LEU A 331 3.88 -1.59 26.09
N GLN A 332 3.10 -2.26 25.24
CA GLN A 332 3.25 -2.20 23.78
C GLN A 332 3.21 -0.74 23.34
N TRP A 333 4.33 -0.25 22.85
CA TRP A 333 4.43 1.08 22.27
C TRP A 333 3.72 1.08 20.91
N TYR A 334 2.59 1.77 20.83
CA TYR A 334 1.87 1.94 19.57
C TYR A 334 2.35 3.17 18.84
N GLY A 335 3.11 2.96 17.76
CA GLY A 335 3.71 4.06 16.98
C GLY A 335 2.72 4.86 16.15
N HIS A 336 1.51 4.34 15.90
CA HIS A 336 0.50 4.95 15.04
C HIS A 336 -0.88 4.30 15.23
N THR A 337 -1.92 4.88 14.61
CA THR A 337 -3.31 4.45 14.77
C THR A 337 -3.68 3.14 14.08
N HIS A 338 -2.81 2.53 13.30
CA HIS A 338 -3.12 1.37 12.43
C HIS A 338 -4.32 1.59 11.48
N ASN A 339 -4.58 2.83 11.10
CA ASN A 339 -5.59 3.23 10.12
C ASN A 339 -5.18 4.58 9.54
N ILE A 340 -4.93 4.65 8.23
CA ILE A 340 -4.39 5.88 7.61
C ILE A 340 -5.38 7.04 7.68
N GLN A 341 -6.69 6.78 7.62
CA GLN A 341 -7.71 7.83 7.66
C GLN A 341 -7.74 8.50 9.03
N LEU A 342 -7.68 7.70 10.10
CA LEU A 342 -7.57 8.20 11.46
C LEU A 342 -6.22 8.90 11.69
N GLU A 343 -5.14 8.33 11.18
CA GLU A 343 -3.80 8.92 11.27
C GLU A 343 -3.71 10.29 10.62
N MET A 344 -4.26 10.44 9.39
CA MET A 344 -4.33 11.73 8.71
C MET A 344 -5.20 12.74 9.46
N ALA A 345 -6.36 12.32 9.96
CA ALA A 345 -7.28 13.18 10.68
C ALA A 345 -6.69 13.62 12.02
N LEU A 346 -6.04 12.73 12.73
CA LEU A 346 -5.38 13.02 14.01
C LEU A 346 -4.19 13.97 13.83
N ASN A 347 -3.33 13.69 12.83
CA ASN A 347 -2.12 14.47 12.63
C ASN A 347 -2.38 15.83 11.98
N TYR A 348 -3.29 15.92 11.01
CA TYR A 348 -3.44 17.09 10.13
C TYR A 348 -4.88 17.62 10.04
N GLY A 349 -5.81 17.05 10.81
CA GLY A 349 -7.22 17.43 10.84
C GLY A 349 -8.10 16.76 9.79
N LEU A 350 -9.41 16.81 10.05
CA LEU A 350 -10.44 16.25 9.16
C LEU A 350 -10.43 16.85 7.75
N PRO A 351 -10.20 18.18 7.55
CA PRO A 351 -10.20 18.75 6.20
C PRO A 351 -9.16 18.12 5.28
N PHE A 352 -7.93 17.90 5.77
CA PHE A 352 -6.87 17.21 5.02
C PHE A 352 -7.24 15.77 4.72
N SER A 353 -7.64 15.03 5.76
CA SER A 353 -8.00 13.61 5.63
C SER A 353 -9.17 13.42 4.64
N PHE A 354 -10.22 14.24 4.75
CA PHE A 354 -11.39 14.19 3.88
C PHE A 354 -11.03 14.47 2.42
N LEU A 355 -10.27 15.54 2.16
CA LEU A 355 -9.88 15.93 0.80
C LEU A 355 -9.04 14.86 0.12
N VAL A 356 -8.04 14.31 0.80
CA VAL A 356 -7.18 13.25 0.23
C VAL A 356 -7.98 11.98 -0.04
N ASN A 357 -8.77 11.51 0.94
CA ASN A 357 -9.57 10.29 0.77
C ASN A 357 -10.63 10.41 -0.33
N THR A 358 -11.36 11.51 -0.39
CA THR A 358 -12.37 11.73 -1.45
C THR A 358 -11.73 11.79 -2.82
N THR A 359 -10.55 12.42 -2.95
CA THR A 359 -9.78 12.46 -4.19
C THR A 359 -9.36 11.04 -4.62
N LEU A 360 -8.83 10.24 -3.72
CA LEU A 360 -8.43 8.86 -4.00
C LEU A 360 -9.63 8.00 -4.40
N ILE A 361 -10.74 8.06 -3.65
CA ILE A 361 -11.98 7.35 -3.98
C ILE A 361 -12.48 7.74 -5.39
N PHE A 362 -12.42 9.03 -5.72
CA PHE A 362 -12.81 9.51 -7.05
C PHE A 362 -11.89 8.96 -8.16
N VAL A 363 -10.57 8.90 -7.92
CA VAL A 363 -9.61 8.29 -8.84
C VAL A 363 -9.92 6.80 -9.05
N PHE A 364 -10.17 6.05 -7.97
CA PHE A 364 -10.53 4.63 -8.06
C PHE A 364 -11.84 4.43 -8.80
N TYR A 365 -12.86 5.21 -8.51
CA TYR A 365 -14.16 5.11 -9.18
C TYR A 365 -14.08 5.39 -10.69
N LYS A 366 -13.43 6.49 -11.08
CA LYS A 366 -13.27 6.85 -12.50
C LYS A 366 -12.42 5.85 -13.27
N SER A 367 -11.32 5.40 -12.68
CA SER A 367 -10.45 4.39 -13.31
C SER A 367 -11.11 3.02 -13.38
N TYR A 368 -11.89 2.61 -12.37
CA TYR A 368 -12.69 1.38 -12.39
C TYR A 368 -13.65 1.36 -13.59
N LYS A 369 -14.46 2.41 -13.74
CA LYS A 369 -15.37 2.53 -14.89
C LYS A 369 -14.63 2.33 -16.21
N LYS A 370 -13.47 2.95 -16.39
CA LYS A 370 -12.67 2.83 -17.62
C LYS A 370 -12.09 1.45 -17.88
N ILE A 371 -11.62 0.79 -16.84
CA ILE A 371 -10.88 -0.47 -16.97
C ILE A 371 -11.83 -1.66 -17.02
N PHE A 372 -12.92 -1.64 -16.23
CA PHE A 372 -13.78 -2.80 -16.04
C PHE A 372 -15.13 -2.73 -16.77
N ILE A 373 -15.73 -1.54 -16.90
CA ILE A 373 -17.08 -1.37 -17.44
C ILE A 373 -17.04 -1.04 -18.94
N PHE A 374 -16.24 -0.05 -19.36
CA PHE A 374 -16.19 0.34 -20.76
C PHE A 374 -15.44 -0.70 -21.61
N LYS A 375 -16.20 -1.61 -22.23
CA LYS A 375 -15.70 -2.58 -23.21
C LYS A 375 -15.80 -1.98 -24.62
N ARG A 376 -14.70 -1.89 -25.37
CA ARG A 376 -14.75 -1.82 -26.83
C ARG A 376 -15.12 -3.20 -27.39
N LYS A 377 -16.04 -3.26 -28.35
CA LYS A 377 -16.53 -4.53 -28.94
C LYS A 377 -15.42 -5.26 -29.73
N ASP A 378 -14.57 -4.52 -30.45
CA ASP A 378 -13.54 -5.09 -31.33
C ASP A 378 -12.14 -4.85 -30.74
N LYS A 379 -11.62 -5.83 -30.00
CA LYS A 379 -10.25 -5.79 -29.48
C LYS A 379 -9.40 -6.91 -30.08
N SER A 380 -8.20 -6.57 -30.51
CA SER A 380 -7.18 -7.56 -30.85
C SER A 380 -6.77 -8.40 -29.61
N LEU A 381 -6.22 -9.58 -29.84
CA LEU A 381 -5.67 -10.43 -28.76
C LEU A 381 -4.61 -9.68 -27.92
N GLU A 382 -3.84 -8.83 -28.56
CA GLU A 382 -2.83 -8.02 -27.90
C GLU A 382 -3.44 -6.97 -26.97
N GLU A 383 -4.47 -6.26 -27.42
CA GLU A 383 -5.24 -5.32 -26.59
C GLU A 383 -5.94 -6.01 -25.41
N ILE A 384 -6.44 -7.23 -25.62
CA ILE A 384 -7.03 -8.02 -24.54
C ILE A 384 -5.98 -8.37 -23.48
N ASN A 385 -4.79 -8.79 -23.90
CA ASN A 385 -3.69 -9.10 -22.99
C ASN A 385 -3.17 -7.86 -22.25
N LEU A 386 -3.03 -6.74 -22.93
CA LEU A 386 -2.64 -5.46 -22.31
C LEU A 386 -3.69 -4.98 -21.29
N ASN A 387 -4.97 -5.13 -21.59
CA ASN A 387 -6.03 -4.75 -20.65
C ASN A 387 -5.99 -5.57 -19.34
N LYS A 388 -5.43 -6.79 -19.34
CA LYS A 388 -5.22 -7.57 -18.11
C LYS A 388 -4.18 -6.92 -17.19
N PHE A 389 -3.16 -6.26 -17.73
CA PHE A 389 -2.19 -5.51 -16.94
C PHE A 389 -2.79 -4.22 -16.36
N ASP A 390 -3.65 -3.50 -17.10
CA ASP A 390 -4.39 -2.37 -16.53
C ASP A 390 -5.33 -2.82 -15.39
N LYS A 391 -5.95 -4.00 -15.51
CA LYS A 391 -6.73 -4.59 -14.41
C LYS A 391 -5.87 -4.95 -13.22
N ALA A 392 -4.69 -5.56 -13.46
CA ALA A 392 -3.74 -5.86 -12.38
C ALA A 392 -3.25 -4.58 -11.70
N TRP A 393 -2.97 -3.53 -12.47
CA TRP A 393 -2.61 -2.23 -11.94
C TRP A 393 -3.68 -1.67 -11.00
N TRP A 394 -4.92 -1.65 -11.47
CA TRP A 394 -6.04 -1.18 -10.66
C TRP A 394 -6.24 -2.04 -9.41
N THR A 395 -6.22 -3.36 -9.57
CA THR A 395 -6.43 -4.31 -8.47
C THR A 395 -5.33 -4.16 -7.42
N ALA A 396 -4.06 -4.10 -7.82
CA ALA A 396 -2.93 -3.88 -6.92
C ALA A 396 -3.04 -2.54 -6.18
N SER A 397 -3.39 -1.47 -6.91
CA SER A 397 -3.60 -0.14 -6.34
C SER A 397 -4.74 -0.13 -5.31
N PHE A 398 -5.86 -0.76 -5.63
CA PHE A 398 -7.03 -0.82 -4.75
C PHE A 398 -6.76 -1.69 -3.53
N THR A 399 -6.10 -2.83 -3.69
CA THR A 399 -5.67 -3.69 -2.60
C THR A 399 -4.77 -2.92 -1.63
N PHE A 400 -3.85 -2.12 -2.16
CA PHE A 400 -3.01 -1.24 -1.35
C PHE A 400 -3.84 -0.21 -0.58
N PHE A 401 -4.73 0.51 -1.24
CA PHE A 401 -5.61 1.50 -0.61
C PHE A 401 -6.48 0.88 0.47
N PHE A 402 -7.09 -0.28 0.21
CA PHE A 402 -7.90 -1.02 1.17
C PHE A 402 -7.09 -1.46 2.39
N SER A 403 -5.86 -1.91 2.17
CA SER A 403 -4.95 -2.35 3.23
C SER A 403 -4.66 -1.24 4.25
N GLN A 404 -4.67 0.02 3.81
CA GLN A 404 -4.44 1.19 4.67
C GLN A 404 -5.58 1.47 5.68
N LEU A 405 -6.71 0.78 5.56
CA LEU A 405 -7.76 0.77 6.60
C LEU A 405 -7.32 0.02 7.87
N PHE A 406 -6.31 -0.83 7.76
CA PHE A 406 -5.88 -1.74 8.83
C PHE A 406 -4.43 -1.53 9.26
N ASP A 407 -3.69 -0.65 8.59
CA ASP A 407 -2.33 -0.28 8.96
C ASP A 407 -1.91 1.04 8.29
N VAL A 408 -0.78 1.62 8.72
CA VAL A 408 -0.25 2.89 8.20
C VAL A 408 1.07 2.61 7.48
N PHE A 409 1.03 2.60 6.14
CA PHE A 409 2.17 2.20 5.33
C PHE A 409 3.06 3.34 4.84
N TYR A 410 2.64 4.60 4.99
CA TYR A 410 3.42 5.74 4.51
C TYR A 410 4.72 5.98 5.29
N TYR A 411 4.86 5.36 6.45
CA TYR A 411 6.13 5.39 7.21
C TYR A 411 7.25 4.57 6.56
N ASP A 412 6.93 3.63 5.66
CA ASP A 412 7.93 2.97 4.83
C ASP A 412 8.00 3.65 3.46
N LEU A 413 9.15 4.27 3.17
CA LEU A 413 9.36 5.05 1.94
C LEU A 413 9.10 4.23 0.67
N ARG A 414 9.42 2.92 0.67
CA ARG A 414 9.21 2.01 -0.47
C ARG A 414 7.73 1.86 -0.79
N LEU A 415 6.93 1.61 0.24
CA LEU A 415 5.49 1.49 0.12
C LEU A 415 4.87 2.83 -0.25
N ASN A 416 5.31 3.92 0.36
CA ASN A 416 4.77 5.24 0.08
C ASN A 416 5.00 5.66 -1.39
N ILE A 417 6.23 5.55 -1.90
CA ILE A 417 6.54 5.83 -3.30
C ILE A 417 5.71 4.94 -4.24
N LEU A 418 5.64 3.63 -3.95
CA LEU A 418 4.88 2.67 -4.78
C LEU A 418 3.40 3.04 -4.87
N PHE A 419 2.78 3.44 -3.75
CA PHE A 419 1.39 3.88 -3.72
C PHE A 419 1.15 5.04 -4.71
N TRP A 420 2.01 6.06 -4.67
CA TRP A 420 1.85 7.23 -5.52
C TRP A 420 2.20 6.97 -6.99
N ILE A 421 3.09 6.02 -7.28
CA ILE A 421 3.29 5.50 -8.65
C ILE A 421 1.98 4.87 -9.15
N PHE A 422 1.32 4.06 -8.34
CA PHE A 422 0.03 3.44 -8.70
C PHE A 422 -1.05 4.48 -8.96
N ILE A 423 -1.21 5.47 -8.08
CA ILE A 423 -2.18 6.56 -8.25
C ILE A 423 -1.89 7.37 -9.52
N SER A 424 -0.62 7.70 -9.80
CA SER A 424 -0.21 8.35 -11.04
C SER A 424 -0.65 7.57 -12.30
N GLY A 425 -0.44 6.25 -12.30
CA GLY A 425 -0.86 5.38 -13.39
C GLY A 425 -2.38 5.30 -13.57
N LEU A 426 -3.16 5.37 -12.48
CA LEU A 426 -4.62 5.44 -12.56
C LEU A 426 -5.09 6.79 -13.14
N ILE A 427 -4.51 7.89 -12.69
CA ILE A 427 -4.86 9.23 -13.18
C ILE A 427 -4.58 9.34 -14.69
N ILE A 428 -3.39 8.94 -15.15
CA ILE A 428 -3.07 9.01 -16.57
C ILE A 428 -3.97 8.08 -17.41
N LYS A 429 -4.38 6.94 -16.85
CA LYS A 429 -5.38 6.08 -17.51
C LYS A 429 -6.73 6.78 -17.66
N ILE A 430 -7.13 7.60 -16.69
CA ILE A 430 -8.33 8.41 -16.78
C ILE A 430 -8.17 9.52 -17.86
N GLN A 431 -7.03 10.18 -17.95
CA GLN A 431 -6.77 11.27 -18.89
C GLN A 431 -6.74 10.80 -20.36
N ASN A 432 -6.03 9.73 -20.67
CA ASN A 432 -5.79 9.27 -22.05
C ASN A 432 -7.04 8.91 -22.87
N HIS A 433 -8.22 8.88 -22.30
CA HIS A 433 -9.43 8.68 -23.08
C HIS A 433 -10.03 9.99 -23.62
N ASN A 434 -9.74 11.10 -22.99
CA ASN A 434 -10.21 12.41 -23.47
C ASN A 434 -9.37 12.91 -24.66
N GLU A 435 -8.11 12.42 -24.77
CA GLU A 435 -7.17 12.80 -25.82
C GLU A 435 -7.37 12.07 -27.16
N LYS A 436 -8.04 10.89 -27.18
CA LYS A 436 -8.40 10.25 -28.48
C LYS A 436 -9.50 10.98 -29.24
N ASN A 437 -10.17 11.94 -28.59
CA ASN A 437 -11.11 12.87 -29.24
C ASN A 437 -10.48 14.23 -29.57
N ALA A 438 -9.24 14.47 -29.18
CA ALA A 438 -8.45 15.65 -29.58
C ALA A 438 -7.20 15.11 -30.31
N ASN A 439 -7.16 15.34 -31.61
CA ASN A 439 -6.03 14.99 -32.48
C ASN A 439 -4.73 15.58 -31.93
N PHE A 440 -3.90 14.74 -31.29
CA PHE A 440 -2.51 15.07 -31.00
C PHE A 440 -1.59 14.34 -31.98
N PRO A 441 -0.62 15.03 -32.59
CA PRO A 441 0.33 14.38 -33.45
C PRO A 441 1.16 13.34 -32.68
N GLU A 442 1.29 12.18 -33.27
CA GLU A 442 2.23 11.13 -32.81
C GLU A 442 3.65 11.71 -32.85
N ILE A 443 4.34 11.73 -31.72
CA ILE A 443 5.76 12.04 -31.57
C ILE A 443 6.54 10.77 -31.26
#